data_ca3cc2c28cf372b66ce4cafc29453adc
#
_entry.id   ca3cc2c28cf372b66ce4cafc29453adc
#
_cell.length_a   1.000
_cell.length_b   1.000
_cell.length_c   1.000
_cell.angle_alpha   90.00
_cell.angle_beta   90.00
_cell.angle_gamma   90.00
#
_symmetry.space_group_name_H-M   'P 1'
#
loop_
_entity.id
_entity.type
_entity.pdbx_description
1 polymer ?
#
loop_
_entity_poly.entity_id
_entity_poly.type
_entity_poly.pdbx_seq_one_letter_code
_entity_poly.pdbx_strand_id
1 'polypeptide(L)'
;MPSVSNIAVGAAMAGAAALKARHQMKESIARFSTGIRTMNGGDADGQSIANSLGAKGASFAVAARNAEDGISYLQSAESLLLEMAALTTRLRELGIQYANNALLQNAEKAALNAEATAIGDAIDGIADNVKFNGVQLVGKAMAITIGVGDASTSTATVGTATSIVTTNTDSITGANGVQNSADTALGQIAKSLGNVAAGMAALKGYQATASVTAANLKAAAARIQDTDYALETANLTKAAILNQSAMAMVAQANQAQQAILTVIQ
;
A
#
# COMPACT_ATOMS: atom_id res chain seq x y z
N MET A 1 -36.60 -28.05 60.63
CA MET A 1 -35.27 -27.67 60.21
C MET A 1 -35.15 -27.27 58.70
N PRO A 2 -36.21 -26.83 58.02
CA PRO A 2 -36.04 -26.33 56.59
C PRO A 2 -35.44 -25.00 56.45
N SER A 3 -35.44 -24.12 57.46
CA SER A 3 -34.98 -22.72 57.33
C SER A 3 -33.46 -22.52 57.23
N VAL A 4 -32.66 -23.36 57.91
CA VAL A 4 -31.18 -23.25 57.89
C VAL A 4 -30.62 -23.68 56.53
N SER A 5 -31.21 -24.72 55.92
CA SER A 5 -30.84 -25.18 54.58
C SER A 5 -31.09 -24.12 53.50
N ASN A 6 -32.21 -23.39 53.55
CA ASN A 6 -32.55 -22.34 52.60
C ASN A 6 -31.61 -21.12 52.69
N ILE A 7 -31.14 -20.75 53.87
CA ILE A 7 -30.23 -19.65 54.07
C ILE A 7 -28.83 -20.00 53.52
N ALA A 8 -28.35 -21.22 53.78
CA ALA A 8 -27.08 -21.70 53.21
C ALA A 8 -27.11 -21.75 51.69
N VAL A 9 -28.23 -22.24 51.10
CA VAL A 9 -28.41 -22.21 49.63
C VAL A 9 -28.44 -20.78 49.10
N GLY A 10 -29.14 -19.87 49.78
CA GLY A 10 -29.17 -18.43 49.40
C GLY A 10 -27.78 -17.78 49.41
N ALA A 11 -26.97 -18.06 50.45
CA ALA A 11 -25.59 -17.58 50.54
C ALA A 11 -24.70 -18.17 49.40
N ALA A 12 -24.84 -19.44 49.10
CA ALA A 12 -24.10 -20.06 48.00
C ALA A 12 -24.50 -19.49 46.63
N MET A 13 -25.79 -19.27 46.40
CA MET A 13 -26.28 -18.62 45.16
C MET A 13 -25.79 -17.18 45.05
N ALA A 14 -25.80 -16.39 46.12
CA ALA A 14 -25.26 -15.03 46.14
C ALA A 14 -23.74 -15.02 45.90
N GLY A 15 -22.99 -15.98 46.46
CA GLY A 15 -21.57 -16.15 46.19
C GLY A 15 -21.25 -16.46 44.72
N ALA A 16 -22.04 -17.40 44.14
CA ALA A 16 -21.92 -17.71 42.72
C ALA A 16 -22.24 -16.50 41.81
N ALA A 17 -23.26 -15.70 42.16
CA ALA A 17 -23.60 -14.48 41.46
C ALA A 17 -22.48 -13.43 41.56
N ALA A 18 -21.84 -13.29 42.72
CA ALA A 18 -20.68 -12.39 42.91
C ALA A 18 -19.48 -12.79 42.04
N LEU A 19 -19.18 -14.11 41.99
CA LEU A 19 -18.11 -14.63 41.14
C LEU A 19 -18.39 -14.37 39.65
N LYS A 20 -19.63 -14.61 39.20
CA LYS A 20 -20.05 -14.31 37.81
C LYS A 20 -19.92 -12.83 37.49
N ALA A 21 -20.38 -11.94 38.38
CA ALA A 21 -20.28 -10.50 38.22
C ALA A 21 -18.81 -10.03 38.14
N ARG A 22 -17.92 -10.59 38.97
CA ARG A 22 -16.49 -10.33 38.94
C ARG A 22 -15.84 -10.76 37.61
N HIS A 23 -16.24 -11.91 37.07
CA HIS A 23 -15.75 -12.41 35.80
C HIS A 23 -16.17 -11.46 34.67
N GLN A 24 -17.44 -11.08 34.59
CA GLN A 24 -17.96 -10.12 33.63
C GLN A 24 -17.25 -8.75 33.73
N MET A 25 -17.01 -8.26 34.96
CA MET A 25 -16.28 -7.03 35.19
C MET A 25 -14.84 -7.09 34.65
N LYS A 26 -14.13 -8.21 34.88
CA LYS A 26 -12.77 -8.41 34.32
C LYS A 26 -12.77 -8.44 32.81
N GLU A 27 -13.73 -9.10 32.18
CA GLU A 27 -13.88 -9.12 30.72
C GLU A 27 -14.18 -7.73 30.16
N SER A 28 -15.09 -6.99 30.79
CA SER A 28 -15.39 -5.60 30.40
C SER A 28 -14.19 -4.68 30.53
N ILE A 29 -13.42 -4.79 31.61
CA ILE A 29 -12.19 -4.03 31.80
C ILE A 29 -11.15 -4.38 30.72
N ALA A 30 -11.01 -5.65 30.39
CA ALA A 30 -10.07 -6.08 29.35
C ALA A 30 -10.45 -5.51 27.97
N ARG A 31 -11.73 -5.59 27.59
CA ARG A 31 -12.25 -5.01 26.33
C ARG A 31 -12.14 -3.50 26.32
N PHE A 32 -12.41 -2.84 27.45
CA PHE A 32 -12.28 -1.39 27.59
C PHE A 32 -10.83 -0.92 27.46
N SER A 33 -9.89 -1.66 28.06
CA SER A 33 -8.47 -1.34 28.04
C SER A 33 -7.83 -1.55 26.66
N THR A 34 -8.26 -2.58 25.92
CA THR A 34 -7.68 -2.93 24.62
C THR A 34 -8.45 -2.36 23.45
N GLY A 35 -9.71 -1.95 23.64
CA GLY A 35 -10.61 -1.55 22.55
C GLY A 35 -11.08 -2.70 21.67
N ILE A 36 -10.73 -3.95 22.00
CA ILE A 36 -11.01 -5.13 21.18
C ILE A 36 -12.13 -5.96 21.82
N ARG A 37 -13.24 -6.12 21.08
CA ARG A 37 -14.41 -6.89 21.50
C ARG A 37 -14.17 -8.41 21.45
N THR A 38 -13.41 -8.86 20.47
CA THR A 38 -13.25 -10.29 20.12
C THR A 38 -12.18 -11.02 20.95
N MET A 39 -11.67 -10.39 22.03
CA MET A 39 -10.64 -10.99 22.89
C MET A 39 -11.13 -12.17 23.72
N ASN A 40 -10.18 -12.98 24.22
CA ASN A 40 -10.37 -14.08 25.17
C ASN A 40 -11.33 -15.18 24.69
N GLY A 41 -11.38 -15.42 23.37
CA GLY A 41 -12.23 -16.47 22.80
C GLY A 41 -13.73 -16.14 22.75
N GLY A 42 -14.10 -14.87 23.02
CA GLY A 42 -15.49 -14.43 23.00
C GLY A 42 -16.14 -14.46 21.61
N ASP A 43 -15.32 -14.30 20.56
CA ASP A 43 -15.75 -14.35 19.15
C ASP A 43 -14.54 -14.74 18.28
N ALA A 44 -14.22 -16.03 18.26
CA ALA A 44 -13.05 -16.55 17.52
C ALA A 44 -13.20 -16.37 15.99
N ASP A 45 -14.41 -16.54 15.47
CA ASP A 45 -14.70 -16.35 14.05
C ASP A 45 -14.57 -14.88 13.65
N GLY A 46 -15.14 -13.97 14.43
CA GLY A 46 -15.01 -12.53 14.22
C GLY A 46 -13.54 -12.08 14.27
N GLN A 47 -12.74 -12.60 15.22
CA GLN A 47 -11.31 -12.32 15.32
C GLN A 47 -10.56 -12.80 14.07
N SER A 48 -10.84 -14.00 13.59
CA SER A 48 -10.21 -14.56 12.38
C SER A 48 -10.54 -13.73 11.15
N ILE A 49 -11.80 -13.35 10.97
CA ILE A 49 -12.25 -12.52 9.86
C ILE A 49 -11.62 -11.12 9.94
N ALA A 50 -11.64 -10.49 11.12
CA ALA A 50 -11.06 -9.16 11.31
C ALA A 50 -9.54 -9.15 11.01
N ASN A 51 -8.81 -10.16 11.47
CA ASN A 51 -7.39 -10.32 11.20
C ASN A 51 -7.11 -10.51 9.69
N SER A 52 -7.91 -11.32 9.02
CA SER A 52 -7.80 -11.54 7.56
C SER A 52 -8.08 -10.26 6.79
N LEU A 53 -9.15 -9.53 7.13
CA LEU A 53 -9.47 -8.24 6.51
C LEU A 53 -8.40 -7.18 6.80
N GLY A 54 -7.90 -7.14 8.03
CA GLY A 54 -6.81 -6.24 8.43
C GLY A 54 -5.53 -6.51 7.66
N ALA A 55 -5.13 -7.78 7.51
CA ALA A 55 -3.97 -8.20 6.74
C ALA A 55 -4.11 -7.82 5.26
N LYS A 56 -5.27 -8.11 4.65
CA LYS A 56 -5.56 -7.69 3.26
C LYS A 56 -5.55 -6.17 3.11
N GLY A 57 -6.13 -5.44 4.05
CA GLY A 57 -6.10 -3.99 4.07
C GLY A 57 -4.67 -3.43 4.17
N ALA A 58 -3.78 -4.07 4.93
CA ALA A 58 -2.37 -3.73 4.98
C ALA A 58 -1.66 -4.02 3.65
N SER A 59 -1.95 -5.17 3.01
CA SER A 59 -1.40 -5.53 1.69
C SER A 59 -1.79 -4.51 0.62
N PHE A 60 -3.06 -4.09 0.56
CA PHE A 60 -3.50 -3.04 -0.37
C PHE A 60 -2.87 -1.68 -0.07
N ALA A 61 -2.62 -1.34 1.18
CA ALA A 61 -1.90 -0.11 1.53
C ALA A 61 -0.43 -0.13 1.06
N VAL A 62 0.22 -1.31 1.05
CA VAL A 62 1.54 -1.50 0.45
C VAL A 62 1.45 -1.41 -1.07
N ALA A 63 0.44 -2.05 -1.69
CA ALA A 63 0.21 -2.01 -3.13
C ALA A 63 0.02 -0.57 -3.65
N ALA A 64 -0.68 0.28 -2.89
CA ALA A 64 -0.83 1.70 -3.23
C ALA A 64 0.53 2.43 -3.23
N ARG A 65 1.41 2.16 -2.27
CA ARG A 65 2.78 2.72 -2.24
C ARG A 65 3.64 2.18 -3.38
N ASN A 66 3.56 0.89 -3.68
CA ASN A 66 4.29 0.31 -4.81
C ASN A 66 3.87 0.97 -6.14
N ALA A 67 2.58 1.27 -6.31
CA ALA A 67 2.10 2.00 -7.47
C ALA A 67 2.66 3.43 -7.54
N GLU A 68 2.81 4.11 -6.40
CA GLU A 68 3.42 5.44 -6.30
C GLU A 68 4.92 5.42 -6.65
N ASP A 69 5.64 4.42 -6.16
CA ASP A 69 7.04 4.19 -6.52
C ASP A 69 7.18 3.95 -8.04
N GLY A 70 6.26 3.18 -8.62
CA GLY A 70 6.20 2.97 -10.07
C GLY A 70 5.91 4.23 -10.86
N ILE A 71 5.04 5.11 -10.37
CA ILE A 71 4.77 6.42 -10.97
C ILE A 71 6.04 7.28 -10.95
N SER A 72 6.76 7.31 -9.83
CA SER A 72 8.01 8.06 -9.70
C SER A 72 9.09 7.57 -10.66
N TYR A 73 9.18 6.24 -10.84
CA TYR A 73 10.04 5.63 -11.84
C TYR A 73 9.68 6.08 -13.27
N LEU A 74 8.40 6.04 -13.63
CA LEU A 74 7.94 6.44 -14.96
C LEU A 74 8.10 7.93 -15.23
N GLN A 75 7.94 8.79 -14.22
CA GLN A 75 8.20 10.23 -14.33
C GLN A 75 9.69 10.51 -14.60
N SER A 76 10.58 9.74 -13.96
CA SER A 76 12.02 9.84 -14.24
C SER A 76 12.34 9.40 -15.67
N ALA A 77 11.70 8.32 -16.15
CA ALA A 77 11.84 7.88 -17.54
C ALA A 77 11.30 8.92 -18.55
N GLU A 78 10.15 9.55 -18.24
CA GLU A 78 9.56 10.60 -19.06
C GLU A 78 10.50 11.78 -19.24
N SER A 79 11.12 12.27 -18.17
CA SER A 79 12.06 13.40 -18.25
C SER A 79 13.27 13.10 -19.11
N LEU A 80 13.80 11.87 -19.03
CA LEU A 80 14.91 11.42 -19.88
C LEU A 80 14.52 11.29 -21.36
N LEU A 81 13.33 10.75 -21.62
CA LEU A 81 12.81 10.64 -22.98
C LEU A 81 12.62 12.02 -23.64
N LEU A 82 12.20 13.02 -22.87
CA LEU A 82 12.08 14.40 -23.37
C LEU A 82 13.44 15.00 -23.70
N GLU A 83 14.46 14.78 -22.87
CA GLU A 83 15.83 15.23 -23.17
C GLU A 83 16.39 14.54 -24.41
N MET A 84 16.20 13.20 -24.52
CA MET A 84 16.58 12.46 -25.72
C MET A 84 15.86 12.97 -26.97
N ALA A 85 14.57 13.36 -26.87
CA ALA A 85 13.84 13.96 -27.98
C ALA A 85 14.44 15.30 -28.42
N ALA A 86 14.85 16.14 -27.47
CA ALA A 86 15.49 17.41 -27.75
C ALA A 86 16.84 17.21 -28.48
N LEU A 87 17.69 16.31 -27.98
CA LEU A 87 18.96 15.95 -28.63
C LEU A 87 18.73 15.34 -30.02
N THR A 88 17.76 14.49 -30.18
CA THR A 88 17.43 13.84 -31.48
C THR A 88 16.88 14.89 -32.47
N THR A 89 16.13 15.89 -32.00
CA THR A 89 15.69 17.01 -32.84
C THR A 89 16.89 17.82 -33.33
N ARG A 90 17.85 18.08 -32.46
CA ARG A 90 19.09 18.75 -32.83
C ARG A 90 19.88 17.92 -33.84
N LEU A 91 19.98 16.62 -33.66
CA LEU A 91 20.62 15.70 -34.59
C LEU A 91 19.95 15.75 -35.98
N ARG A 92 18.63 15.83 -36.04
CA ARG A 92 17.86 15.99 -37.25
C ARG A 92 18.18 17.32 -37.98
N GLU A 93 18.27 18.41 -37.22
CA GLU A 93 18.67 19.74 -37.77
C GLU A 93 20.06 19.70 -38.44
N LEU A 94 21.03 19.05 -37.78
CA LEU A 94 22.37 18.87 -38.33
C LEU A 94 22.34 18.04 -39.61
N GLY A 95 21.50 17.02 -39.69
CA GLY A 95 21.30 16.24 -40.91
C GLY A 95 20.76 17.08 -42.06
N ILE A 96 19.84 18.02 -41.81
CA ILE A 96 19.30 18.92 -42.80
C ILE A 96 20.39 19.93 -43.25
N GLN A 97 21.19 20.47 -42.31
CA GLN A 97 22.30 21.36 -42.62
C GLN A 97 23.33 20.66 -43.51
N TYR A 98 23.68 19.42 -43.17
CA TYR A 98 24.60 18.62 -43.99
C TYR A 98 24.06 18.30 -45.39
N ALA A 99 22.73 18.23 -45.54
CA ALA A 99 22.10 18.04 -46.86
C ALA A 99 22.44 19.14 -47.87
N ASN A 100 22.80 20.32 -47.40
CA ASN A 100 23.28 21.43 -48.24
C ASN A 100 24.74 21.24 -48.71
N ASN A 101 25.10 20.00 -48.99
CA ASN A 101 26.46 19.51 -49.27
C ASN A 101 27.20 20.28 -50.39
N ALA A 102 26.46 20.79 -51.37
CA ALA A 102 27.06 21.54 -52.50
C ALA A 102 27.68 22.87 -52.10
N LEU A 103 27.24 23.46 -50.98
CA LEU A 103 27.75 24.75 -50.48
C LEU A 103 28.70 24.62 -49.30
N LEU A 104 28.82 23.40 -48.71
CA LEU A 104 29.66 23.14 -47.55
C LEU A 104 31.06 22.72 -47.94
N GLN A 105 32.08 23.35 -47.33
CA GLN A 105 33.47 22.91 -47.45
C GLN A 105 33.76 21.70 -46.53
N ASN A 106 34.88 21.01 -46.78
CA ASN A 106 35.25 19.80 -46.02
C ASN A 106 35.42 20.08 -44.52
N ALA A 107 35.92 21.27 -44.14
CA ALA A 107 36.07 21.64 -42.73
C ALA A 107 34.72 21.82 -42.02
N GLU A 108 33.74 22.43 -42.71
CA GLU A 108 32.38 22.63 -42.17
C GLU A 108 31.63 21.29 -42.03
N LYS A 109 31.78 20.39 -43.02
CA LYS A 109 31.26 19.04 -42.95
C LYS A 109 31.86 18.25 -41.78
N ALA A 110 33.17 18.38 -41.55
CA ALA A 110 33.84 17.75 -40.42
C ALA A 110 33.32 18.27 -39.08
N ALA A 111 33.06 19.59 -38.97
CA ALA A 111 32.51 20.19 -37.77
C ALA A 111 31.07 19.69 -37.48
N LEU A 112 30.20 19.65 -38.51
CA LEU A 112 28.84 19.09 -38.37
C LEU A 112 28.85 17.60 -37.98
N ASN A 113 29.78 16.84 -38.55
CA ASN A 113 29.96 15.42 -38.18
C ASN A 113 30.40 15.27 -36.73
N ALA A 114 31.33 16.06 -36.25
CA ALA A 114 31.81 16.01 -34.88
C ALA A 114 30.66 16.33 -33.87
N GLU A 115 29.87 17.38 -34.17
CA GLU A 115 28.69 17.72 -33.37
C GLU A 115 27.66 16.60 -33.36
N ALA A 116 27.35 16.03 -34.51
CA ALA A 116 26.38 14.95 -34.63
C ALA A 116 26.82 13.67 -33.89
N THR A 117 28.13 13.35 -33.98
CA THR A 117 28.70 12.20 -33.23
C THR A 117 28.61 12.47 -31.73
N ALA A 118 28.98 13.64 -31.25
CA ALA A 118 28.88 13.98 -29.83
C ALA A 118 27.44 13.90 -29.29
N ILE A 119 26.46 14.33 -30.10
CA ILE A 119 25.02 14.21 -29.73
C ILE A 119 24.60 12.74 -29.71
N GLY A 120 25.03 11.96 -30.69
CA GLY A 120 24.75 10.52 -30.71
C GLY A 120 25.29 9.80 -29.46
N ASP A 121 26.58 10.06 -29.14
CA ASP A 121 27.24 9.53 -27.94
C ASP A 121 26.50 9.96 -26.65
N ALA A 122 25.97 11.19 -26.59
CA ALA A 122 25.18 11.67 -25.47
C ALA A 122 23.85 10.94 -25.35
N ILE A 123 23.15 10.70 -26.45
CA ILE A 123 21.90 9.94 -26.48
C ILE A 123 22.17 8.49 -26.02
N ASP A 124 23.22 7.84 -26.51
CA ASP A 124 23.65 6.50 -26.11
C ASP A 124 24.02 6.44 -24.63
N GLY A 125 24.77 7.46 -24.16
CA GLY A 125 25.12 7.60 -22.76
C GLY A 125 23.90 7.69 -21.84
N ILE A 126 22.89 8.46 -22.24
CA ILE A 126 21.60 8.53 -21.50
C ILE A 126 20.90 7.17 -21.54
N ALA A 127 20.84 6.55 -22.72
CA ALA A 127 20.13 5.29 -22.90
C ALA A 127 20.73 4.15 -22.08
N ASP A 128 22.05 4.06 -22.00
CA ASP A 128 22.74 2.90 -21.40
C ASP A 128 23.10 3.09 -19.92
N ASN A 129 23.39 4.32 -19.49
CA ASN A 129 23.98 4.56 -18.17
C ASN A 129 23.00 5.09 -17.12
N VAL A 130 21.86 5.65 -17.51
CA VAL A 130 20.95 6.25 -16.54
C VAL A 130 20.03 5.19 -15.93
N LYS A 131 20.13 5.05 -14.59
CA LYS A 131 19.41 4.06 -13.81
C LYS A 131 18.67 4.72 -12.65
N PHE A 132 17.50 4.21 -12.33
CA PHE A 132 16.75 4.52 -11.11
C PHE A 132 16.82 3.33 -10.18
N ASN A 133 17.43 3.51 -9.01
CA ASN A 133 17.61 2.42 -8.04
C ASN A 133 18.21 1.12 -8.66
N GLY A 134 19.21 1.28 -9.54
CA GLY A 134 19.88 0.17 -10.22
C GLY A 134 19.14 -0.40 -11.45
N VAL A 135 17.91 0.01 -11.71
CA VAL A 135 17.10 -0.38 -12.86
C VAL A 135 17.25 0.65 -13.98
N GLN A 136 17.55 0.20 -15.18
CA GLN A 136 17.69 1.09 -16.35
C GLN A 136 16.34 1.74 -16.69
N LEU A 137 16.36 3.05 -16.99
CA LEU A 137 15.13 3.82 -17.23
C LEU A 137 14.69 3.82 -18.69
N VAL A 138 15.64 3.87 -19.61
CA VAL A 138 15.43 3.99 -21.07
C VAL A 138 16.47 3.16 -21.81
N GLY A 139 16.37 3.08 -23.12
CA GLY A 139 17.40 2.45 -23.98
C GLY A 139 17.10 1.00 -24.40
N LYS A 140 16.41 0.22 -23.59
CA LYS A 140 15.93 -1.14 -23.91
C LYS A 140 14.44 -1.24 -23.69
N ALA A 141 13.79 -2.24 -24.30
CA ALA A 141 12.42 -2.58 -23.95
C ALA A 141 12.39 -3.04 -22.47
N MET A 142 11.89 -2.17 -21.60
CA MET A 142 11.83 -2.40 -20.16
C MET A 142 10.39 -2.66 -19.76
N ALA A 143 10.14 -3.81 -19.16
CA ALA A 143 8.87 -4.13 -18.53
C ALA A 143 9.12 -4.32 -17.04
N ILE A 144 8.61 -3.38 -16.23
CA ILE A 144 8.67 -3.47 -14.77
C ILE A 144 7.35 -3.99 -14.26
N THR A 145 7.44 -5.01 -13.42
CA THR A 145 6.28 -5.62 -12.78
C THR A 145 6.13 -5.07 -11.37
N ILE A 146 5.01 -4.41 -11.11
CA ILE A 146 4.69 -3.76 -9.84
C ILE A 146 3.54 -4.51 -9.19
N GLY A 147 3.69 -4.90 -7.93
CA GLY A 147 2.62 -5.51 -7.13
C GLY A 147 1.56 -4.48 -6.78
N VAL A 148 0.34 -4.64 -7.28
CA VAL A 148 -0.77 -3.69 -7.15
C VAL A 148 -1.98 -4.25 -6.38
N GLY A 149 -1.86 -5.44 -5.79
CA GLY A 149 -2.93 -6.12 -5.06
C GLY A 149 -2.46 -6.86 -3.81
N ASP A 150 -3.34 -7.65 -3.23
CA ASP A 150 -3.09 -8.44 -2.02
C ASP A 150 -2.38 -9.79 -2.29
N ALA A 151 -2.34 -10.23 -3.55
CA ALA A 151 -1.69 -11.46 -3.96
C ALA A 151 -0.40 -11.16 -4.75
N SER A 152 0.60 -12.02 -4.65
CA SER A 152 1.85 -11.94 -5.42
C SER A 152 1.65 -12.00 -6.94
N THR A 153 0.49 -12.50 -7.38
CA THR A 153 0.06 -12.57 -8.79
C THR A 153 -0.66 -11.30 -9.27
N SER A 154 -1.07 -10.42 -8.34
CA SER A 154 -1.75 -9.17 -8.67
C SER A 154 -0.73 -8.11 -9.03
N THR A 155 -0.24 -8.13 -10.26
CA THR A 155 0.84 -7.26 -10.74
C THR A 155 0.41 -6.44 -11.95
N ALA A 156 0.94 -5.22 -12.05
CA ALA A 156 0.87 -4.38 -13.24
C ALA A 156 2.24 -4.33 -13.90
N THR A 157 2.30 -4.58 -15.20
CA THR A 157 3.52 -4.44 -15.98
C THR A 157 3.50 -3.09 -16.69
N VAL A 158 4.48 -2.26 -16.41
CA VAL A 158 4.63 -0.90 -16.97
C VAL A 158 6.06 -0.69 -17.44
N GLY A 159 6.26 0.19 -18.40
CA GLY A 159 7.60 0.54 -18.86
C GLY A 159 7.65 0.95 -20.31
N THR A 160 8.85 1.08 -20.85
CA THR A 160 9.10 1.41 -22.26
C THR A 160 9.10 0.12 -23.10
N ALA A 161 8.13 -0.01 -24.00
CA ALA A 161 7.97 -1.22 -24.81
C ALA A 161 8.93 -1.29 -26.00
N THR A 162 9.77 -0.29 -26.23
CA THR A 162 10.63 -0.20 -27.43
C THR A 162 12.05 0.15 -27.01
N SER A 163 13.02 -0.63 -27.48
CA SER A 163 14.42 -0.22 -27.46
C SER A 163 14.54 1.05 -28.30
N ILE A 164 15.07 2.10 -27.72
CA ILE A 164 15.46 3.27 -28.49
C ILE A 164 16.79 2.87 -29.13
N VAL A 165 16.72 2.49 -30.38
CA VAL A 165 17.93 2.21 -31.16
C VAL A 165 18.55 3.57 -31.45
N THR A 166 19.61 3.87 -30.75
CA THR A 166 20.49 4.93 -31.15
C THR A 166 21.12 4.53 -32.46
N THR A 167 20.91 5.37 -33.40
CA THR A 167 21.42 5.21 -34.72
C THR A 167 22.92 5.36 -34.68
N ASN A 168 23.61 4.39 -35.26
CA ASN A 168 25.03 4.51 -35.55
C ASN A 168 25.28 5.85 -36.25
N THR A 169 25.68 6.85 -35.49
CA THR A 169 26.05 8.17 -35.96
C THR A 169 27.52 8.22 -36.33
N ASP A 170 28.19 7.05 -36.46
CA ASP A 170 29.62 6.94 -36.74
C ASP A 170 30.08 7.69 -37.98
N SER A 171 29.17 8.10 -38.81
CA SER A 171 29.47 9.03 -39.92
C SER A 171 28.17 9.56 -40.54
N ILE A 172 28.05 10.89 -40.67
CA ILE A 172 27.09 11.47 -41.60
C ILE A 172 27.64 11.23 -43.02
N THR A 173 27.55 9.99 -43.50
CA THR A 173 28.00 9.60 -44.84
C THR A 173 27.00 9.93 -45.94
N GLY A 174 25.91 10.59 -45.63
CA GLY A 174 24.91 11.06 -46.59
C GLY A 174 23.83 11.90 -45.95
N ALA A 175 23.42 12.96 -46.63
CA ALA A 175 22.42 13.92 -46.19
C ALA A 175 21.11 13.29 -45.69
N ASN A 176 20.75 12.12 -46.22
CA ASN A 176 19.50 11.40 -45.86
C ASN A 176 19.68 10.41 -44.68
N GLY A 177 20.90 10.00 -44.34
CA GLY A 177 21.15 8.97 -43.35
C GLY A 177 20.80 9.41 -41.93
N VAL A 178 21.38 10.53 -41.50
CA VAL A 178 21.18 11.05 -40.12
C VAL A 178 19.76 11.56 -39.93
N GLN A 179 19.15 12.21 -40.93
CA GLN A 179 17.77 12.67 -40.85
C GLN A 179 16.79 11.50 -40.68
N ASN A 180 16.88 10.45 -41.52
CA ASN A 180 16.02 9.28 -41.44
C ASN A 180 16.21 8.53 -40.10
N SER A 181 17.43 8.49 -39.63
CA SER A 181 17.79 7.90 -38.38
C SER A 181 17.20 8.68 -37.21
N ALA A 182 17.31 10.00 -37.21
CA ALA A 182 16.71 10.88 -36.22
C ALA A 182 15.16 10.79 -36.24
N ASP A 183 14.55 10.74 -37.42
CA ASP A 183 13.09 10.57 -37.55
C ASP A 183 12.62 9.21 -36.99
N THR A 184 13.39 8.15 -37.20
CA THR A 184 13.13 6.83 -36.63
C THR A 184 13.25 6.85 -35.11
N ALA A 185 14.31 7.45 -34.58
CA ALA A 185 14.52 7.60 -33.13
C ALA A 185 13.42 8.44 -32.47
N LEU A 186 13.02 9.54 -33.09
CA LEU A 186 11.89 10.37 -32.61
C LEU A 186 10.59 9.56 -32.57
N GLY A 187 10.33 8.71 -33.58
CA GLY A 187 9.17 7.83 -33.59
C GLY A 187 9.20 6.81 -32.45
N GLN A 188 10.38 6.26 -32.13
CA GLN A 188 10.56 5.33 -30.99
C GLN A 188 10.40 6.04 -29.65
N ILE A 189 10.94 7.24 -29.50
CA ILE A 189 10.79 8.08 -28.30
C ILE A 189 9.31 8.42 -28.09
N ALA A 190 8.61 8.86 -29.14
CA ALA A 190 7.19 9.17 -29.08
C ALA A 190 6.35 7.96 -28.63
N LYS A 191 6.65 6.76 -29.16
CA LYS A 191 6.02 5.51 -28.75
C LYS A 191 6.30 5.19 -27.27
N SER A 192 7.56 5.38 -26.84
CA SER A 192 7.96 5.15 -25.45
C SER A 192 7.27 6.12 -24.50
N LEU A 193 7.16 7.41 -24.85
CA LEU A 193 6.39 8.41 -24.10
C LEU A 193 4.92 8.02 -23.99
N GLY A 194 4.30 7.51 -25.07
CA GLY A 194 2.94 7.01 -25.05
C GLY A 194 2.76 5.83 -24.07
N ASN A 195 3.71 4.89 -24.06
CA ASN A 195 3.70 3.76 -23.12
C ASN A 195 3.90 4.20 -21.66
N VAL A 196 4.80 5.14 -21.42
CA VAL A 196 5.03 5.73 -20.09
C VAL A 196 3.76 6.43 -19.60
N ALA A 197 3.14 7.25 -20.43
CA ALA A 197 1.89 7.94 -20.09
C ALA A 197 0.76 6.95 -19.79
N ALA A 198 0.60 5.91 -20.62
CA ALA A 198 -0.38 4.84 -20.38
C ALA A 198 -0.09 4.09 -19.07
N GLY A 199 1.17 3.77 -18.81
CA GLY A 199 1.61 3.14 -17.55
C GLY A 199 1.31 4.00 -16.32
N MET A 200 1.60 5.28 -16.38
CA MET A 200 1.29 6.22 -15.29
C MET A 200 -0.23 6.33 -15.05
N ALA A 201 -1.04 6.38 -16.11
CA ALA A 201 -2.49 6.42 -15.98
C ALA A 201 -3.03 5.14 -15.33
N ALA A 202 -2.54 3.98 -15.73
CA ALA A 202 -2.89 2.69 -15.15
C ALA A 202 -2.49 2.61 -13.68
N LEU A 203 -1.25 3.00 -13.32
CA LEU A 203 -0.77 2.98 -11.93
C LEU A 203 -1.55 3.94 -11.03
N LYS A 204 -1.92 5.12 -11.51
CA LYS A 204 -2.81 6.04 -10.77
C LYS A 204 -4.17 5.40 -10.49
N GLY A 205 -4.73 4.66 -11.44
CA GLY A 205 -5.96 3.89 -11.25
C GLY A 205 -5.81 2.80 -10.19
N TYR A 206 -4.72 2.03 -10.25
CA TYR A 206 -4.41 1.01 -9.24
C TYR A 206 -4.16 1.62 -7.86
N GLN A 207 -3.41 2.71 -7.75
CA GLN A 207 -3.18 3.44 -6.50
C GLN A 207 -4.48 3.88 -5.85
N ALA A 208 -5.37 4.52 -6.62
CA ALA A 208 -6.65 4.98 -6.13
C ALA A 208 -7.52 3.81 -5.64
N THR A 209 -7.62 2.74 -6.45
CA THR A 209 -8.40 1.54 -6.10
C THR A 209 -7.83 0.85 -4.87
N ALA A 210 -6.52 0.68 -4.79
CA ALA A 210 -5.84 0.05 -3.65
C ALA A 210 -6.04 0.86 -2.37
N SER A 211 -5.93 2.19 -2.42
CA SER A 211 -6.15 3.07 -1.28
C SER A 211 -7.58 2.97 -0.73
N VAL A 212 -8.59 3.03 -1.62
CA VAL A 212 -10.00 2.90 -1.24
C VAL A 212 -10.27 1.50 -0.67
N THR A 213 -9.76 0.46 -1.31
CA THR A 213 -9.92 -0.93 -0.84
C THR A 213 -9.27 -1.12 0.52
N ALA A 214 -8.05 -0.61 0.74
CA ALA A 214 -7.37 -0.66 2.03
C ALA A 214 -8.19 0.00 3.14
N ALA A 215 -8.76 1.18 2.87
CA ALA A 215 -9.61 1.90 3.83
C ALA A 215 -10.88 1.11 4.16
N ASN A 216 -11.57 0.59 3.13
CA ASN A 216 -12.80 -0.19 3.32
C ASN A 216 -12.55 -1.49 4.10
N LEU A 217 -11.47 -2.21 3.80
CA LEU A 217 -11.11 -3.44 4.51
C LEU A 217 -10.74 -3.17 5.97
N LYS A 218 -10.00 -2.10 6.25
CA LYS A 218 -9.70 -1.68 7.62
C LYS A 218 -10.96 -1.26 8.37
N ALA A 219 -11.86 -0.51 7.72
CA ALA A 219 -13.13 -0.13 8.32
C ALA A 219 -14.03 -1.34 8.60
N ALA A 220 -14.05 -2.33 7.70
CA ALA A 220 -14.77 -3.59 7.91
C ALA A 220 -14.17 -4.41 9.07
N ALA A 221 -12.85 -4.50 9.16
CA ALA A 221 -12.16 -5.14 10.27
C ALA A 221 -12.48 -4.46 11.61
N ALA A 222 -12.45 -3.13 11.65
CA ALA A 222 -12.77 -2.34 12.83
C ALA A 222 -14.22 -2.57 13.32
N ARG A 223 -15.19 -2.62 12.41
CA ARG A 223 -16.61 -2.92 12.78
C ARG A 223 -16.79 -4.27 13.43
N ILE A 224 -15.95 -5.25 13.12
CA ILE A 224 -16.00 -6.60 13.72
C ILE A 224 -15.23 -6.60 15.05
N GLN A 225 -14.08 -5.95 15.09
CA GLN A 225 -13.12 -6.09 16.19
C GLN A 225 -13.30 -5.03 17.29
N ASP A 226 -13.71 -3.81 16.95
CA ASP A 226 -13.73 -2.70 17.89
C ASP A 226 -14.85 -2.83 18.92
N THR A 227 -14.56 -2.36 20.12
CA THR A 227 -15.49 -2.33 21.24
C THR A 227 -16.33 -1.05 21.22
N ASP A 228 -17.66 -1.20 21.35
CA ASP A 228 -18.53 -0.06 21.67
C ASP A 228 -18.33 0.32 23.16
N TYR A 229 -17.63 1.42 23.37
CA TYR A 229 -17.31 1.91 24.71
C TYR A 229 -18.55 2.30 25.52
N ALA A 230 -19.62 2.77 24.88
CA ALA A 230 -20.86 3.14 25.58
C ALA A 230 -21.54 1.89 26.14
N LEU A 231 -21.68 0.85 25.31
CA LEU A 231 -22.23 -0.43 25.71
C LEU A 231 -21.36 -1.11 26.78
N GLU A 232 -20.04 -1.08 26.62
CA GLU A 232 -19.12 -1.75 27.55
C GLU A 232 -19.06 -1.03 28.91
N THR A 233 -19.18 0.31 28.94
CA THR A 233 -19.31 1.08 30.17
C THR A 233 -20.60 0.72 30.93
N ALA A 234 -21.71 0.54 30.21
CA ALA A 234 -22.96 0.09 30.79
C ALA A 234 -22.84 -1.34 31.37
N ASN A 235 -22.18 -2.25 30.66
CA ASN A 235 -21.92 -3.62 31.11
C ASN A 235 -21.02 -3.64 32.36
N LEU A 236 -19.95 -2.85 32.36
CA LEU A 236 -19.03 -2.70 33.49
C LEU A 236 -19.76 -2.19 34.74
N THR A 237 -20.56 -1.12 34.57
CA THR A 237 -21.35 -0.53 35.67
C THR A 237 -22.37 -1.55 36.21
N LYS A 238 -23.08 -2.24 35.34
CA LYS A 238 -24.00 -3.30 35.70
C LYS A 238 -23.31 -4.43 36.48
N ALA A 239 -22.16 -4.89 36.00
CA ALA A 239 -21.41 -5.94 36.69
C ALA A 239 -20.87 -5.46 38.05
N ALA A 240 -20.44 -4.21 38.18
CA ALA A 240 -20.01 -3.62 39.44
C ALA A 240 -21.15 -3.55 40.46
N ILE A 241 -22.35 -3.09 40.06
CA ILE A 241 -23.53 -3.02 40.92
C ILE A 241 -23.95 -4.44 41.32
N LEU A 242 -23.96 -5.40 40.38
CA LEU A 242 -24.30 -6.78 40.67
C LEU A 242 -23.33 -7.43 41.69
N ASN A 243 -22.03 -7.15 41.53
CA ASN A 243 -21.03 -7.63 42.48
C ASN A 243 -21.23 -7.05 43.88
N GLN A 244 -21.47 -5.74 43.99
CA GLN A 244 -21.74 -5.08 45.28
C GLN A 244 -23.02 -5.63 45.92
N SER A 245 -24.09 -5.79 45.15
CA SER A 245 -25.37 -6.33 45.66
C SER A 245 -25.23 -7.79 46.12
N ALA A 246 -24.51 -8.58 45.34
CA ALA A 246 -24.27 -10.00 45.70
C ALA A 246 -23.40 -10.12 46.97
N MET A 247 -22.38 -9.31 47.13
CA MET A 247 -21.57 -9.26 48.36
C MET A 247 -22.38 -8.81 49.58
N ALA A 248 -23.27 -7.83 49.42
CA ALA A 248 -24.19 -7.41 50.50
C ALA A 248 -25.14 -8.56 50.89
N MET A 249 -25.67 -9.30 49.89
CA MET A 249 -26.53 -10.48 50.16
C MET A 249 -25.77 -11.61 50.88
N VAL A 250 -24.50 -11.85 50.52
CA VAL A 250 -23.65 -12.82 51.24
C VAL A 250 -23.43 -12.40 52.68
N ALA A 251 -23.14 -11.12 52.91
CA ALA A 251 -23.00 -10.57 54.29
C ALA A 251 -24.29 -10.72 55.10
N GLN A 252 -25.44 -10.39 54.50
CA GLN A 252 -26.75 -10.54 55.14
C GLN A 252 -27.04 -12.02 55.47
N ALA A 253 -26.75 -12.94 54.56
CA ALA A 253 -26.95 -14.38 54.78
C ALA A 253 -26.06 -14.92 55.92
N ASN A 254 -24.79 -14.45 55.98
CA ASN A 254 -23.88 -14.82 57.06
C ASN A 254 -24.37 -14.31 58.44
N GLN A 255 -24.87 -13.02 58.49
CA GLN A 255 -25.46 -12.48 59.71
C GLN A 255 -26.71 -13.27 60.15
N ALA A 256 -27.58 -13.65 59.22
CA ALA A 256 -28.75 -14.47 59.53
C ALA A 256 -28.36 -15.87 60.04
N GLN A 257 -27.28 -16.48 59.52
CA GLN A 257 -26.75 -17.73 60.06
C GLN A 257 -26.22 -17.55 61.49
N GLN A 258 -25.51 -16.50 61.80
CA GLN A 258 -25.01 -16.22 63.14
C GLN A 258 -26.17 -15.95 64.12
N ALA A 259 -27.20 -15.22 63.69
CA ALA A 259 -28.39 -14.98 64.53
C ALA A 259 -29.13 -16.29 64.87
N ILE A 260 -29.19 -17.25 63.95
CA ILE A 260 -29.78 -18.58 64.21
C ILE A 260 -28.92 -19.37 65.20
N LEU A 261 -27.59 -19.32 65.09
CA LEU A 261 -26.69 -19.99 66.04
C LEU A 261 -26.86 -19.47 67.45
N THR A 262 -27.07 -18.16 67.67
CA THR A 262 -27.31 -17.56 68.97
C THR A 262 -28.68 -17.95 69.60
N VAL A 263 -29.65 -18.32 68.77
CA VAL A 263 -30.99 -18.82 69.28
C VAL A 263 -30.97 -20.29 69.65
N ILE A 264 -29.99 -21.06 69.13
CA ILE A 264 -29.88 -22.49 69.39
C ILE A 264 -28.97 -22.81 70.60
N GLN A 265 -28.11 -21.84 71.01
CA GLN A 265 -27.36 -21.93 72.26
C GLN A 265 -28.15 -21.40 73.42
#